data_883786c13b8ceb59a0a3ad5889150643
#
_entry.id   883786c13b8ceb59a0a3ad5889150643
#
_cell.length_a   1.000
_cell.length_b   1.000
_cell.length_c   1.000
_cell.angle_alpha   90.00
_cell.angle_beta   90.00
_cell.angle_gamma   90.00
#
_symmetry.space_group_name_H-M   'P 1'
#
loop_
_entity.id
_entity.type
_entity.pdbx_description
1 polymer ?
#
loop_
_entity_poly.entity_id
_entity_poly.type
_entity_poly.pdbx_seq_one_letter_code
_entity_poly.pdbx_strand_id
1 'polypeptide(L)'
;MQIKINNDNINIRTGGYQINNDNPYFLLLHGAGMDASVWQMQTRYLANRGINVLAIDLPGHGLSEGKSLSSISEMSEWTIQLINKLDIDSISIAGHSMGSLIAIDICKNISKKINNVILLGTASLMPVHPDLIDAAENNLTLAANLITDWSFGTKQHLGNHPLPGYWMLDSSIQ
;
A
#
# COMPACT_ATOMS: atom_id res chain seq x y z
N MET A 1 0.70 -12.81 -6.97
CA MET A 1 -0.10 -13.98 -6.51
C MET A 1 -1.49 -13.48 -6.16
N GLN A 2 -2.49 -14.36 -6.19
CA GLN A 2 -3.85 -14.00 -5.76
C GLN A 2 -4.32 -14.92 -4.63
N ILE A 3 -5.04 -14.36 -3.68
CA ILE A 3 -5.68 -15.14 -2.62
C ILE A 3 -7.13 -14.66 -2.42
N LYS A 4 -8.00 -15.51 -1.88
CA LYS A 4 -9.38 -15.12 -1.56
C LYS A 4 -9.50 -14.73 -0.09
N ILE A 5 -10.08 -13.54 0.15
CA ILE A 5 -10.50 -13.08 1.48
C ILE A 5 -11.97 -12.68 1.38
N ASN A 6 -12.83 -13.25 2.20
CA ASN A 6 -14.28 -12.97 2.22
C ASN A 6 -14.97 -13.05 0.83
N ASN A 7 -14.55 -14.00 -0.02
CA ASN A 7 -14.94 -14.21 -1.42
C ASN A 7 -14.29 -13.28 -2.46
N ASP A 8 -13.62 -12.22 -2.08
CA ASP A 8 -12.93 -11.31 -2.99
C ASP A 8 -11.52 -11.85 -3.33
N ASN A 9 -11.12 -11.73 -4.60
CA ASN A 9 -9.78 -12.03 -5.04
C ASN A 9 -8.86 -10.85 -4.73
N ILE A 10 -7.84 -11.09 -3.95
CA ILE A 10 -6.87 -10.08 -3.51
C ILE A 10 -5.56 -10.28 -4.24
N ASN A 11 -5.08 -9.21 -4.85
CA ASN A 11 -3.80 -9.20 -5.54
C ASN A 11 -2.65 -8.88 -4.59
N ILE A 12 -1.60 -9.70 -4.65
CA ILE A 12 -0.38 -9.53 -3.87
C ILE A 12 0.83 -9.65 -4.81
N ARG A 13 1.67 -8.64 -4.85
CA ARG A 13 2.95 -8.67 -5.57
C ARG A 13 4.04 -9.23 -4.67
N THR A 14 4.69 -10.29 -5.15
CA THR A 14 5.74 -11.02 -4.39
C THR A 14 7.13 -10.85 -5.00
N GLY A 15 7.29 -9.86 -5.89
CA GLY A 15 8.55 -9.67 -6.63
C GLY A 15 8.84 -10.74 -7.68
N GLY A 16 7.86 -11.61 -7.99
CA GLY A 16 7.99 -12.70 -8.98
C GLY A 16 8.45 -14.04 -8.38
N TYR A 17 8.54 -14.13 -7.05
CA TYR A 17 8.96 -15.35 -6.35
C TYR A 17 7.78 -16.03 -5.65
N GLN A 18 7.88 -17.34 -5.52
CA GLN A 18 6.97 -18.12 -4.68
C GLN A 18 7.31 -17.91 -3.20
N ILE A 19 6.29 -17.97 -2.36
CA ILE A 19 6.45 -17.92 -0.91
C ILE A 19 7.18 -19.18 -0.43
N ASN A 20 8.17 -18.99 0.41
CA ASN A 20 8.89 -20.05 1.14
C ASN A 20 8.78 -19.77 2.64
N ASN A 21 8.11 -20.64 3.37
CA ASN A 21 7.80 -20.42 4.80
C ASN A 21 9.04 -20.30 5.70
N ASP A 22 10.21 -20.72 5.24
CA ASP A 22 11.48 -20.55 5.97
C ASP A 22 12.03 -19.12 5.88
N ASN A 23 11.52 -18.31 4.96
CA ASN A 23 11.96 -16.95 4.74
C ASN A 23 11.16 -15.95 5.59
N PRO A 24 11.79 -14.84 6.04
CA PRO A 24 11.09 -13.79 6.77
C PRO A 24 10.04 -13.10 5.87
N TYR A 25 8.94 -12.67 6.47
CA TYR A 25 7.86 -11.98 5.79
C TYR A 25 7.99 -10.46 5.91
N PHE A 26 7.66 -9.77 4.83
CA PHE A 26 7.65 -8.31 4.74
C PHE A 26 6.41 -7.81 4.00
N LEU A 27 5.53 -7.12 4.73
CA LEU A 27 4.31 -6.52 4.19
C LEU A 27 4.57 -5.08 3.75
N LEU A 28 4.07 -4.71 2.57
CA LEU A 28 4.17 -3.37 2.02
C LEU A 28 2.76 -2.81 1.75
N LEU A 29 2.44 -1.69 2.39
CA LEU A 29 1.14 -1.02 2.35
C LEU A 29 1.26 0.31 1.58
N HIS A 30 0.46 0.46 0.53
CA HIS A 30 0.45 1.65 -0.33
C HIS A 30 -0.29 2.84 0.30
N GLY A 31 -0.12 4.03 -0.26
CA GLY A 31 -0.83 5.25 0.10
C GLY A 31 -2.22 5.36 -0.53
N ALA A 32 -2.96 6.40 -0.16
CA ALA A 32 -4.27 6.70 -0.75
C ALA A 32 -4.15 6.96 -2.26
N GLY A 33 -5.12 6.48 -3.05
CA GLY A 33 -5.14 6.62 -4.50
C GLY A 33 -4.01 5.88 -5.22
N MET A 34 -3.40 4.88 -4.59
CA MET A 34 -2.30 4.07 -5.10
C MET A 34 -2.64 2.58 -5.03
N ASP A 35 -1.75 1.75 -5.56
CA ASP A 35 -1.78 0.29 -5.46
C ASP A 35 -0.39 -0.28 -5.15
N ALA A 36 -0.27 -1.60 -5.10
CA ALA A 36 0.99 -2.28 -4.82
C ALA A 36 2.10 -2.03 -5.87
N SER A 37 1.80 -1.43 -7.03
CA SER A 37 2.81 -1.15 -8.05
C SER A 37 3.82 -0.10 -7.59
N VAL A 38 3.46 0.77 -6.65
CA VAL A 38 4.39 1.75 -6.04
C VAL A 38 5.60 1.07 -5.41
N TRP A 39 5.46 -0.19 -5.02
CA TRP A 39 6.50 -1.02 -4.40
C TRP A 39 7.28 -1.90 -5.39
N GLN A 40 7.13 -1.71 -6.70
CA GLN A 40 7.69 -2.61 -7.70
C GLN A 40 9.20 -2.81 -7.56
N MET A 41 9.95 -1.76 -7.29
CA MET A 41 11.40 -1.86 -7.13
C MET A 41 11.78 -2.55 -5.82
N GLN A 42 11.09 -2.20 -4.73
CA GLN A 42 11.30 -2.77 -3.41
C GLN A 42 10.94 -4.25 -3.37
N THR A 43 9.83 -4.66 -3.98
CA THR A 43 9.42 -6.07 -4.03
C THR A 43 10.47 -6.93 -4.71
N ARG A 44 11.00 -6.49 -5.86
CA ARG A 44 12.05 -7.22 -6.59
C ARG A 44 13.35 -7.28 -5.80
N TYR A 45 13.78 -6.16 -5.23
CA TYR A 45 15.01 -6.07 -4.46
C TYR A 45 15.00 -6.98 -3.23
N LEU A 46 13.92 -6.97 -2.47
CA LEU A 46 13.77 -7.75 -1.24
C LEU A 46 13.59 -9.24 -1.55
N ALA A 47 12.76 -9.59 -2.53
CA ALA A 47 12.53 -10.97 -2.91
C ALA A 47 13.80 -11.66 -3.42
N ASN A 48 14.66 -10.95 -4.18
CA ASN A 48 15.97 -11.44 -4.59
C ASN A 48 16.93 -11.73 -3.40
N ARG A 49 16.59 -11.29 -2.20
CA ARG A 49 17.35 -11.52 -0.96
C ARG A 49 16.72 -12.56 -0.03
N GLY A 50 15.78 -13.34 -0.55
CA GLY A 50 15.15 -14.41 0.22
C GLY A 50 14.13 -13.88 1.24
N ILE A 51 13.45 -12.76 0.94
CA ILE A 51 12.37 -12.24 1.77
C ILE A 51 11.03 -12.53 1.08
N ASN A 52 10.08 -13.08 1.81
CA ASN A 52 8.69 -13.20 1.37
C ASN A 52 8.03 -11.82 1.38
N VAL A 53 8.04 -11.14 0.24
CA VAL A 53 7.44 -9.82 0.12
C VAL A 53 5.98 -9.92 -0.24
N LEU A 54 5.15 -9.19 0.48
CA LEU A 54 3.72 -9.09 0.28
C LEU A 54 3.34 -7.63 0.05
N ALA A 55 3.49 -7.11 -1.16
CA ALA A 55 2.94 -5.81 -1.52
C ALA A 55 1.49 -6.03 -1.96
N ILE A 56 0.55 -5.58 -1.14
CA ILE A 56 -0.87 -5.85 -1.32
C ILE A 56 -1.58 -4.68 -2.01
N ASP A 57 -2.53 -5.00 -2.87
CA ASP A 57 -3.58 -4.07 -3.25
C ASP A 57 -4.69 -4.17 -2.20
N LEU A 58 -5.00 -3.09 -1.50
CA LEU A 58 -6.12 -3.05 -0.56
C LEU A 58 -7.45 -3.28 -1.31
N PRO A 59 -8.53 -3.73 -0.63
CA PRO A 59 -9.83 -3.88 -1.26
C PRO A 59 -10.27 -2.64 -2.04
N GLY A 60 -10.73 -2.83 -3.29
CA GLY A 60 -11.13 -1.75 -4.19
C GLY A 60 -9.98 -0.93 -4.77
N HIS A 61 -8.72 -1.40 -4.65
CA HIS A 61 -7.55 -0.79 -5.25
C HIS A 61 -6.83 -1.75 -6.20
N GLY A 62 -6.21 -1.21 -7.23
CA GLY A 62 -5.40 -1.96 -8.19
C GLY A 62 -6.15 -3.14 -8.80
N LEU A 63 -5.64 -4.35 -8.60
CA LEU A 63 -6.22 -5.59 -9.10
C LEU A 63 -6.98 -6.39 -8.03
N SER A 64 -7.19 -5.82 -6.84
CA SER A 64 -7.99 -6.43 -5.78
C SER A 64 -9.47 -6.14 -5.95
N GLU A 65 -10.29 -7.17 -5.76
CA GLU A 65 -11.73 -7.06 -5.71
C GLU A 65 -12.20 -6.52 -4.35
N GLY A 66 -13.51 -6.30 -4.24
CA GLY A 66 -14.16 -5.83 -3.03
C GLY A 66 -14.41 -4.33 -3.03
N LYS A 67 -15.09 -3.86 -2.00
CA LYS A 67 -15.34 -2.43 -1.80
C LYS A 67 -14.17 -1.79 -1.08
N SER A 68 -13.84 -0.56 -1.46
CA SER A 68 -12.89 0.27 -0.71
C SER A 68 -13.34 0.42 0.74
N LEU A 69 -12.41 0.28 1.66
CA LEU A 69 -12.64 0.43 3.08
C LEU A 69 -12.59 1.92 3.46
N SER A 70 -13.42 2.32 4.41
CA SER A 70 -13.70 3.72 4.68
C SER A 70 -12.87 4.32 5.82
N SER A 71 -12.15 3.48 6.58
CA SER A 71 -11.35 3.93 7.72
C SER A 71 -10.03 3.16 7.86
N ILE A 72 -9.05 3.78 8.52
CA ILE A 72 -7.78 3.15 8.85
C ILE A 72 -8.00 1.89 9.70
N SER A 73 -8.96 1.91 10.62
CA SER A 73 -9.28 0.74 11.46
C SER A 73 -9.79 -0.43 10.63
N GLU A 74 -10.72 -0.21 9.70
CA GLU A 74 -11.21 -1.25 8.79
C GLU A 74 -10.09 -1.82 7.91
N MET A 75 -9.21 -0.97 7.38
CA MET A 75 -8.05 -1.40 6.58
C MET A 75 -7.07 -2.21 7.42
N SER A 76 -6.83 -1.82 8.66
CA SER A 76 -6.00 -2.53 9.63
C SER A 76 -6.58 -3.90 9.97
N GLU A 77 -7.84 -3.96 10.35
CA GLU A 77 -8.54 -5.21 10.67
C GLU A 77 -8.54 -6.18 9.48
N TRP A 78 -8.81 -5.68 8.28
CA TRP A 78 -8.76 -6.47 7.07
C TRP A 78 -7.33 -6.99 6.79
N THR A 79 -6.32 -6.16 6.97
CA THR A 79 -4.91 -6.57 6.79
C THR A 79 -4.49 -7.63 7.82
N ILE A 80 -4.97 -7.53 9.05
CA ILE A 80 -4.77 -8.54 10.10
C ILE A 80 -5.43 -9.87 9.70
N GLN A 81 -6.63 -9.83 9.10
CA GLN A 81 -7.28 -11.03 8.57
C GLN A 81 -6.43 -11.68 7.47
N LEU A 82 -5.82 -10.89 6.56
CA LEU A 82 -4.90 -11.39 5.57
C LEU A 82 -3.68 -12.08 6.20
N ILE A 83 -3.02 -11.44 7.16
CA ILE A 83 -1.86 -11.98 7.89
C ILE A 83 -2.22 -13.31 8.54
N ASN A 84 -3.37 -13.40 9.20
CA ASN A 84 -3.85 -14.62 9.84
C ASN A 84 -4.21 -15.70 8.84
N LYS A 85 -4.82 -15.34 7.70
CA LYS A 85 -5.16 -16.29 6.64
C LYS A 85 -3.93 -16.90 5.97
N LEU A 86 -2.84 -16.16 5.92
CA LEU A 86 -1.55 -16.64 5.40
C LEU A 86 -0.75 -17.44 6.45
N ASP A 87 -1.30 -17.62 7.66
CA ASP A 87 -0.66 -18.31 8.80
C ASP A 87 0.73 -17.75 9.13
N ILE A 88 0.84 -16.41 9.10
CA ILE A 88 2.09 -15.70 9.38
C ILE A 88 2.20 -15.41 10.87
N ASP A 89 3.22 -15.97 11.51
CA ASP A 89 3.49 -15.76 12.93
C ASP A 89 4.33 -14.51 13.21
N SER A 90 5.16 -14.09 12.25
CA SER A 90 6.12 -13.03 12.42
C SER A 90 6.33 -12.27 11.11
N ILE A 91 6.18 -10.94 11.13
CA ILE A 91 6.23 -10.10 9.94
C ILE A 91 6.83 -8.72 10.24
N SER A 92 7.57 -8.16 9.28
CA SER A 92 7.90 -6.74 9.24
C SER A 92 6.93 -6.01 8.32
N ILE A 93 6.63 -4.75 8.62
CA ILE A 93 5.68 -3.95 7.84
C ILE A 93 6.32 -2.64 7.42
N ALA A 94 6.15 -2.25 6.16
CA ALA A 94 6.37 -0.88 5.71
C ALA A 94 5.08 -0.30 5.15
N GLY A 95 4.78 0.93 5.53
CA GLY A 95 3.64 1.69 5.01
C GLY A 95 4.08 3.04 4.45
N HIS A 96 3.45 3.45 3.36
CA HIS A 96 3.62 4.78 2.78
C HIS A 96 2.35 5.60 2.99
N SER A 97 2.47 6.81 3.53
CA SER A 97 1.36 7.74 3.72
C SER A 97 0.19 7.08 4.49
N MET A 98 -0.99 6.91 3.90
CA MET A 98 -2.12 6.16 4.45
C MET A 98 -1.70 4.76 4.95
N GLY A 99 -0.86 4.05 4.18
CA GLY A 99 -0.33 2.74 4.58
C GLY A 99 0.49 2.77 5.87
N SER A 100 1.11 3.91 6.21
CA SER A 100 1.82 4.09 7.48
C SER A 100 0.84 4.16 8.66
N LEU A 101 -0.30 4.81 8.49
CA LEU A 101 -1.34 4.86 9.52
C LEU A 101 -1.93 3.48 9.78
N ILE A 102 -2.15 2.71 8.70
CA ILE A 102 -2.59 1.31 8.78
C ILE A 102 -1.54 0.47 9.53
N ALA A 103 -0.25 0.62 9.21
CA ALA A 103 0.83 -0.10 9.89
C ALA A 103 0.89 0.19 11.39
N ILE A 104 0.70 1.44 11.79
CA ILE A 104 0.63 1.86 13.21
C ILE A 104 -0.55 1.18 13.91
N ASP A 105 -1.72 1.17 13.29
CA ASP A 105 -2.92 0.56 13.89
C ASP A 105 -2.81 -0.97 13.98
N ILE A 106 -2.21 -1.62 12.97
CA ILE A 106 -1.87 -3.06 13.04
C ILE A 106 -0.98 -3.35 14.25
N CYS A 107 0.07 -2.54 14.48
CA CYS A 107 0.98 -2.73 15.61
C CYS A 107 0.27 -2.63 16.96
N LYS A 108 -0.71 -1.77 17.07
CA LYS A 108 -1.54 -1.65 18.28
C LYS A 108 -2.30 -2.95 18.60
N ASN A 109 -2.74 -3.66 17.55
CA ASN A 109 -3.62 -4.81 17.69
C ASN A 109 -2.87 -6.15 17.76
N ILE A 110 -1.76 -6.31 17.02
CA ILE A 110 -1.02 -7.59 16.93
C ILE A 110 0.50 -7.40 17.13
N SER A 111 0.90 -6.54 18.08
CA SER A 111 2.32 -6.19 18.31
C SER A 111 3.27 -7.39 18.46
N LYS A 112 2.80 -8.49 19.01
CA LYS A 112 3.60 -9.71 19.22
C LYS A 112 4.03 -10.39 17.91
N LYS A 113 3.32 -10.16 16.80
CA LYS A 113 3.65 -10.67 15.47
C LYS A 113 4.55 -9.72 14.68
N ILE A 114 4.73 -8.48 15.13
CA ILE A 114 5.43 -7.44 14.36
C ILE A 114 6.89 -7.33 14.81
N ASN A 115 7.80 -7.63 13.89
CA ASN A 115 9.24 -7.51 14.13
C ASN A 115 9.74 -6.08 13.97
N ASN A 116 9.39 -5.44 12.86
CA ASN A 116 9.82 -4.09 12.52
C ASN A 116 8.70 -3.33 11.82
N VAL A 117 8.68 -2.01 12.03
CA VAL A 117 7.79 -1.10 11.31
C VAL A 117 8.60 -0.01 10.65
N ILE A 118 8.35 0.22 9.38
CA ILE A 118 8.95 1.30 8.59
C ILE A 118 7.83 2.22 8.13
N LEU A 119 7.92 3.48 8.51
CA LEU A 119 6.92 4.51 8.18
C LEU A 119 7.52 5.49 7.19
N LEU A 120 6.87 5.68 6.05
CA LEU A 120 7.32 6.52 4.95
C LEU A 120 6.26 7.59 4.67
N GLY A 121 6.68 8.84 4.58
CA GLY A 121 5.75 9.95 4.32
C GLY A 121 4.69 10.10 5.41
N THR A 122 5.10 10.00 6.69
CA THR A 122 4.21 10.01 7.86
C THR A 122 4.49 11.20 8.74
N ALA A 123 3.44 11.77 9.31
CA ALA A 123 3.51 12.80 10.35
C ALA A 123 2.55 12.45 11.50
N SER A 124 2.73 13.10 12.65
CA SER A 124 1.85 12.92 13.81
C SER A 124 0.40 13.35 13.55
N LEU A 125 0.21 14.30 12.63
CA LEU A 125 -1.08 14.73 12.10
C LEU A 125 -1.01 14.68 10.59
N MET A 126 -1.95 14.00 9.97
CA MET A 126 -2.07 13.82 8.52
C MET A 126 -3.50 14.19 8.08
N PRO A 127 -3.91 15.45 8.23
CA PRO A 127 -5.23 15.88 7.75
C PRO A 127 -5.24 15.80 6.23
N VAL A 128 -6.34 15.30 5.66
CA VAL A 128 -6.58 15.37 4.22
C VAL A 128 -6.96 16.80 3.86
N HIS A 129 -6.32 17.36 2.83
CA HIS A 129 -6.64 18.70 2.37
C HIS A 129 -8.08 18.78 1.87
N PRO A 130 -8.85 19.84 2.22
CA PRO A 130 -10.24 19.96 1.78
C PRO A 130 -10.43 19.84 0.27
N ASP A 131 -9.54 20.44 -0.53
CA ASP A 131 -9.60 20.37 -1.99
C ASP A 131 -9.46 18.93 -2.52
N LEU A 132 -8.67 18.09 -1.83
CA LEU A 132 -8.53 16.69 -2.19
C LEU A 132 -9.80 15.90 -1.86
N ILE A 133 -10.45 16.22 -0.74
CA ILE A 133 -11.73 15.59 -0.37
C ILE A 133 -12.80 15.94 -1.41
N ASP A 134 -12.95 17.23 -1.74
CA ASP A 134 -13.91 17.68 -2.76
C ASP A 134 -13.61 17.06 -4.13
N ALA A 135 -12.34 17.03 -4.53
CA ALA A 135 -11.94 16.39 -5.79
C ALA A 135 -12.24 14.88 -5.79
N ALA A 136 -12.00 14.17 -4.70
CA ALA A 136 -12.28 12.74 -4.59
C ALA A 136 -13.78 12.42 -4.71
N GLU A 137 -14.64 13.32 -4.24
CA GLU A 137 -16.10 13.17 -4.35
C GLU A 137 -16.64 13.54 -5.74
N ASN A 138 -16.07 14.54 -6.40
CA ASN A 138 -16.66 15.17 -7.57
C ASN A 138 -15.85 15.02 -8.87
N ASN A 139 -14.55 14.75 -8.79
CA ASN A 139 -13.65 14.69 -9.94
C ASN A 139 -12.40 13.85 -9.64
N LEU A 140 -12.49 12.53 -9.83
CA LEU A 140 -11.39 11.58 -9.55
C LEU A 140 -10.10 11.91 -10.29
N THR A 141 -10.17 12.40 -11.54
CA THR A 141 -8.98 12.82 -12.30
C THR A 141 -8.27 13.98 -11.62
N LEU A 142 -9.01 14.96 -11.10
CA LEU A 142 -8.44 16.06 -10.34
C LEU A 142 -7.82 15.55 -9.03
N ALA A 143 -8.48 14.65 -8.32
CA ALA A 143 -7.95 14.05 -7.10
C ALA A 143 -6.61 13.34 -7.36
N ALA A 144 -6.52 12.53 -8.42
CA ALA A 144 -5.30 11.84 -8.82
C ALA A 144 -4.17 12.82 -9.17
N ASN A 145 -4.48 13.91 -9.89
CA ASN A 145 -3.52 14.97 -10.19
C ASN A 145 -3.01 15.67 -8.93
N LEU A 146 -3.88 15.99 -7.98
CA LEU A 146 -3.51 16.62 -6.72
C LEU A 146 -2.59 15.72 -5.89
N ILE A 147 -2.92 14.42 -5.76
CA ILE A 147 -2.08 13.44 -5.07
C ILE A 147 -0.69 13.39 -5.71
N THR A 148 -0.63 13.31 -7.04
CA THR A 148 0.63 13.23 -7.79
C THR A 148 1.44 14.52 -7.65
N ASP A 149 0.83 15.68 -7.85
CA ASP A 149 1.49 16.97 -7.75
C ASP A 149 2.07 17.23 -6.35
N TRP A 150 1.36 16.84 -5.30
CA TRP A 150 1.82 17.02 -3.92
C TRP A 150 2.86 15.98 -3.48
N SER A 151 2.90 14.82 -4.13
CA SER A 151 3.88 13.77 -3.82
C SER A 151 5.30 14.09 -4.30
N PHE A 152 5.46 14.96 -5.30
CA PHE A 152 6.74 15.21 -5.97
C PHE A 152 7.22 16.64 -5.78
N GLY A 153 7.07 17.37 -4.85
CA GLY A 153 7.65 18.70 -4.67
C GLY A 153 7.52 19.60 -5.91
N THR A 154 8.52 20.44 -6.20
CA THR A 154 8.44 21.37 -7.33
C THR A 154 8.53 20.64 -8.69
N LYS A 155 7.63 20.97 -9.62
CA LYS A 155 7.57 20.39 -11.01
C LYS A 155 8.89 20.49 -11.80
N GLN A 156 9.86 21.28 -11.35
CA GLN A 156 11.19 21.40 -11.95
C GLN A 156 11.99 20.08 -11.94
N HIS A 157 11.70 19.17 -11.02
CA HIS A 157 12.31 17.87 -10.96
C HIS A 157 11.66 16.84 -11.91
N LEU A 158 10.52 17.19 -12.47
CA LEU A 158 9.78 16.29 -13.33
C LEU A 158 10.27 16.30 -14.79
N GLY A 159 11.10 17.26 -15.22
CA GLY A 159 11.72 17.33 -16.54
C GLY A 159 10.78 16.96 -17.70
N ASN A 160 11.28 16.96 -18.94
CA ASN A 160 10.54 16.47 -20.12
C ASN A 160 10.69 14.94 -20.33
N HIS A 161 11.16 14.21 -19.35
CA HIS A 161 11.28 12.76 -19.41
C HIS A 161 10.03 12.08 -18.85
N PRO A 162 9.62 10.93 -19.40
CA PRO A 162 8.60 10.08 -18.79
C PRO A 162 9.14 9.59 -17.44
N LEU A 163 8.75 10.30 -16.41
CA LEU A 163 9.22 10.06 -15.05
C LEU A 163 8.43 8.94 -14.39
N PRO A 164 9.02 8.32 -13.35
CA PRO A 164 8.29 7.41 -12.48
C PRO A 164 6.95 7.96 -11.97
N GLY A 165 6.76 9.29 -11.93
CA GLY A 165 5.51 9.93 -11.52
C GLY A 165 4.32 9.71 -12.46
N TYR A 166 4.52 9.47 -13.74
CA TYR A 166 3.40 9.25 -14.67
C TYR A 166 2.65 7.93 -14.39
N TRP A 167 3.37 6.87 -14.05
CA TRP A 167 2.72 5.61 -13.70
C TRP A 167 1.97 5.69 -12.35
N MET A 168 2.38 6.57 -11.43
CA MET A 168 1.62 6.84 -10.22
C MET A 168 0.28 7.54 -10.52
N LEU A 169 0.27 8.46 -11.50
CA LEU A 169 -0.97 9.08 -11.96
C LEU A 169 -1.92 8.04 -12.55
N ASP A 170 -1.42 7.15 -13.41
CA ASP A 170 -2.21 6.07 -13.99
C ASP A 170 -2.77 5.13 -12.91
N SER A 171 -1.96 4.77 -11.91
CA SER A 171 -2.40 3.94 -10.78
C SER A 171 -3.48 4.60 -9.93
N SER A 172 -3.48 5.92 -9.84
CA SER A 172 -4.46 6.67 -9.04
C SER A 172 -5.81 6.84 -9.76
N ILE A 173 -5.86 6.59 -11.08
CA ILE A 173 -7.08 6.71 -11.90
C ILE A 173 -7.80 5.36 -12.04
N GLN A 174 -7.11 4.24 -11.87
CA GLN A 174 -7.67 2.89 -11.92
C GLN A 174 -8.48 2.57 -10.68
#